data_efb3a8719693adad54c6eac290d9bcf8
#
_entry.id   efb3a8719693adad54c6eac290d9bcf8
#
_cell.length_a   1.000
_cell.length_b   1.000
_cell.length_c   1.000
_cell.angle_alpha   90.00
_cell.angle_beta   90.00
_cell.angle_gamma   90.00
#
_symmetry.space_group_name_H-M   'P 1'
#
loop_
_entity.id
_entity.type
_entity.pdbx_description
1 polymer ?
#
loop_
_entity_poly.entity_id
_entity_poly.type
_entity_poly.pdbx_seq_one_letter_code
_entity_poly.pdbx_strand_id
1 'polypeptide(L)'
;MIEGVVITPLKQIEDGRGKVMHMLREDSKVFKRFGEIYFSFTNPQSIKAWHMHKEMTLNYVCIEGKVKFVLYDDREKSKTKGKIQELILTPENYCLVTVPPLIWNGFKGEADRQSIVANCATLPLSLIHI
;
A
#
# COMPACT_ATOMS: atom_id res chain seq x y z
N MET A 1 16.39 0.69 1.95
CA MET A 1 14.99 1.16 1.84
C MET A 1 14.90 2.33 0.87
N ILE A 2 13.85 2.35 0.07
CA ILE A 2 13.64 3.43 -0.91
C ILE A 2 13.32 4.73 -0.18
N GLU A 3 13.99 5.81 -0.58
CA GLU A 3 13.83 7.13 0.02
C GLU A 3 12.39 7.62 -0.12
N GLY A 4 11.80 8.04 0.99
CA GLY A 4 10.44 8.59 1.04
C GLY A 4 9.33 7.56 1.28
N VAL A 5 9.62 6.28 1.12
CA VAL A 5 8.66 5.21 1.47
C VAL A 5 8.68 5.04 2.99
N VAL A 6 7.49 5.04 3.59
CA VAL A 6 7.36 4.90 5.04
C VAL A 6 6.53 3.65 5.34
N ILE A 7 7.04 2.82 6.24
CA ILE A 7 6.33 1.63 6.71
C ILE A 7 5.97 1.88 8.17
N THR A 8 4.67 1.90 8.46
CA THR A 8 4.16 2.20 9.80
C THR A 8 3.47 0.96 10.37
N PRO A 9 4.00 0.36 11.46
CA PRO A 9 3.29 -0.72 12.13
C PRO A 9 1.93 -0.24 12.64
N LEU A 10 0.91 -1.06 12.49
CA LEU A 10 -0.46 -0.71 12.85
C LEU A 10 -1.01 -1.64 13.91
N LYS A 11 -1.97 -1.13 14.67
CA LYS A 11 -2.62 -1.90 15.73
C LYS A 11 -3.83 -2.65 15.20
N GLN A 12 -4.04 -3.83 15.77
CA GLN A 12 -5.27 -4.58 15.67
C GLN A 12 -5.79 -4.79 17.07
N ILE A 13 -7.08 -4.53 17.29
CA ILE A 13 -7.69 -4.69 18.58
C ILE A 13 -8.73 -5.80 18.48
N GLU A 14 -8.49 -6.90 19.16
CA GLU A 14 -9.37 -8.07 19.15
C GLU A 14 -10.15 -8.20 20.46
N ASP A 15 -11.38 -8.70 20.36
CA ASP A 15 -12.20 -9.12 21.50
C ASP A 15 -13.08 -10.29 21.06
N GLY A 16 -13.98 -10.75 21.95
CA GLY A 16 -14.84 -11.90 21.65
C GLY A 16 -15.83 -11.72 20.50
N ARG A 17 -15.98 -10.50 19.99
CA ARG A 17 -16.90 -10.18 18.89
C ARG A 17 -16.18 -10.05 17.54
N GLY A 18 -14.85 -9.96 17.54
CA GLY A 18 -14.04 -9.77 16.34
C GLY A 18 -12.89 -8.83 16.58
N LYS A 19 -12.53 -8.04 15.55
CA LYS A 19 -11.38 -7.12 15.71
C LYS A 19 -11.57 -5.84 14.91
N VAL A 20 -10.82 -4.82 15.32
CA VAL A 20 -10.67 -3.56 14.60
C VAL A 20 -9.23 -3.48 14.09
N MET A 21 -9.08 -3.21 12.81
CA MET A 21 -7.78 -3.00 12.19
C MET A 21 -7.65 -1.52 11.86
N HIS A 22 -6.80 -0.82 12.58
CA HIS A 22 -6.56 0.60 12.30
C HIS A 22 -5.81 0.75 10.97
N MET A 23 -6.02 1.84 10.27
CA MET A 23 -5.32 2.10 9.03
C MET A 23 -4.70 3.50 9.03
N LEU A 24 -5.44 4.51 8.68
CA LEU A 24 -4.93 5.88 8.59
C LEU A 24 -5.84 6.80 9.37
N ARG A 25 -5.23 7.55 10.31
CA ARG A 25 -5.94 8.52 11.15
C ARG A 25 -5.52 9.92 10.72
N GLU A 26 -6.37 10.90 10.96
CA GLU A 26 -6.02 12.28 10.64
C GLU A 26 -4.81 12.77 11.45
N ASP A 27 -4.55 12.14 12.63
CA ASP A 27 -3.38 12.47 13.45
C ASP A 27 -2.18 11.57 13.18
N SER A 28 -2.23 10.70 12.16
CA SER A 28 -1.07 9.91 11.75
C SER A 28 0.01 10.83 11.17
N LYS A 29 1.28 10.52 11.45
CA LYS A 29 2.40 11.33 10.95
C LYS A 29 2.45 11.40 9.43
N VAL A 30 1.99 10.35 8.75
CA VAL A 30 2.03 10.26 7.29
C VAL A 30 0.76 10.81 6.63
N PHE A 31 -0.24 11.19 7.41
CA PHE A 31 -1.49 11.70 6.86
C PHE A 31 -1.24 13.06 6.20
N LYS A 32 -1.72 13.22 4.96
CA LYS A 32 -1.64 14.48 4.22
C LYS A 32 -3.02 15.05 3.95
N ARG A 33 -3.83 14.27 3.26
CA ARG A 33 -5.20 14.65 2.91
C ARG A 33 -5.94 13.42 2.45
N PHE A 34 -7.26 13.52 2.42
CA PHE A 34 -8.12 12.47 1.87
C PHE A 34 -8.45 12.78 0.41
N GLY A 35 -8.21 11.83 -0.47
CA GLY A 35 -8.66 11.91 -1.85
C GLY A 35 -9.70 10.85 -2.12
N GLU A 36 -9.32 9.58 -1.95
CA GLU A 36 -10.20 8.45 -2.19
C GLU A 36 -9.74 7.25 -1.38
N ILE A 37 -10.68 6.44 -0.92
CA ILE A 37 -10.35 5.12 -0.38
C ILE A 37 -11.01 4.07 -1.26
N TYR A 38 -10.26 3.01 -1.60
CA TYR A 38 -10.82 1.88 -2.35
C TYR A 38 -10.17 0.58 -1.90
N PHE A 39 -10.82 -0.52 -2.24
CA PHE A 39 -10.38 -1.86 -1.91
C PHE A 39 -10.10 -2.63 -3.20
N SER A 40 -8.95 -3.28 -3.26
CA SER A 40 -8.55 -4.09 -4.40
C SER A 40 -8.58 -5.55 -3.98
N PHE A 41 -9.38 -6.34 -4.68
CA PHE A 41 -9.48 -7.78 -4.46
C PHE A 41 -8.56 -8.45 -5.47
N THR A 42 -7.63 -9.26 -4.97
CA THR A 42 -6.55 -9.84 -5.79
C THR A 42 -6.60 -11.35 -5.69
N ASN A 43 -6.83 -12.00 -6.83
CA ASN A 43 -6.87 -13.46 -6.90
C ASN A 43 -5.47 -14.06 -6.67
N PRO A 44 -5.39 -15.33 -6.23
CA PRO A 44 -4.10 -16.00 -6.08
C PRO A 44 -3.27 -15.89 -7.36
N GLN A 45 -2.00 -15.55 -7.22
CA GLN A 45 -1.01 -15.42 -8.30
C GLN A 45 -1.28 -14.30 -9.31
N SER A 46 -2.37 -13.55 -9.15
CA SER A 46 -2.66 -12.40 -10.01
C SER A 46 -1.73 -11.24 -9.69
N ILE A 47 -1.31 -10.53 -10.72
CA ILE A 47 -0.39 -9.40 -10.61
C ILE A 47 -1.12 -8.12 -11.01
N LYS A 48 -1.05 -7.12 -10.15
CA LYS A 48 -1.57 -5.77 -10.41
C LYS A 48 -0.40 -4.80 -10.36
N ALA A 49 0.22 -4.54 -11.49
CA ALA A 49 1.42 -3.70 -11.66
C ALA A 49 1.39 -3.12 -13.06
N TRP A 50 2.14 -2.16 -13.36
CA TRP A 50 2.90 -1.23 -12.54
C TRP A 50 2.19 0.10 -12.53
N HIS A 51 2.15 0.78 -11.40
CA HIS A 51 1.50 2.09 -11.25
C HIS A 51 2.51 3.11 -10.75
N MET A 52 2.39 4.34 -11.23
CA MET A 52 3.20 5.45 -10.76
C MET A 52 2.38 6.71 -10.92
N HIS A 53 2.31 7.52 -9.88
CA HIS A 53 1.55 8.76 -9.88
C HIS A 53 2.47 9.94 -9.67
N LYS A 54 2.20 11.05 -10.36
CA LYS A 54 3.07 12.23 -10.29
C LYS A 54 2.84 13.08 -9.06
N GLU A 55 1.61 13.07 -8.52
CA GLU A 55 1.25 13.95 -7.41
C GLU A 55 0.62 13.24 -6.23
N MET A 56 0.13 12.03 -6.44
CA MET A 56 -0.63 11.29 -5.44
C MET A 56 0.28 10.51 -4.52
N THR A 57 0.03 10.60 -3.21
CA THR A 57 0.62 9.70 -2.22
C THR A 57 -0.38 8.56 -1.97
N LEU A 58 0.12 7.34 -1.92
CA LEU A 58 -0.68 6.14 -1.69
C LEU A 58 -0.43 5.62 -0.28
N ASN A 59 -1.46 5.05 0.34
CA ASN A 59 -1.38 4.46 1.66
C ASN A 59 -2.06 3.10 1.60
N TYR A 60 -1.26 2.03 1.60
CA TYR A 60 -1.73 0.67 1.42
C TYR A 60 -1.69 -0.15 2.70
N VAL A 61 -2.70 -0.98 2.90
CA VAL A 61 -2.70 -2.05 3.90
C VAL A 61 -3.26 -3.32 3.26
N CYS A 62 -2.83 -4.48 3.75
CA CYS A 62 -3.43 -5.76 3.38
C CYS A 62 -4.29 -6.23 4.56
N ILE A 63 -5.61 -6.25 4.39
CA ILE A 63 -6.55 -6.59 5.46
C ILE A 63 -6.98 -8.05 5.44
N GLU A 64 -6.72 -8.77 4.36
CA GLU A 64 -7.04 -10.19 4.23
C GLU A 64 -6.07 -10.82 3.24
N GLY A 65 -5.63 -12.04 3.53
CA GLY A 65 -4.75 -12.78 2.65
C GLY A 65 -3.29 -12.37 2.78
N LYS A 66 -2.61 -12.33 1.65
CA LYS A 66 -1.17 -12.04 1.61
C LYS A 66 -0.82 -11.52 0.22
N VAL A 67 -0.09 -10.42 0.16
CA VAL A 67 0.41 -9.90 -1.11
C VAL A 67 1.91 -9.61 -1.00
N LYS A 68 2.61 -9.80 -2.12
CA LYS A 68 3.98 -9.31 -2.28
C LYS A 68 3.88 -7.94 -2.93
N PHE A 69 4.27 -6.91 -2.20
CA PHE A 69 4.25 -5.53 -2.65
C PHE A 69 5.65 -5.15 -3.13
N VAL A 70 5.76 -4.62 -4.35
CA VAL A 70 7.05 -4.30 -4.95
C VAL A 70 7.09 -2.83 -5.31
N LEU A 71 8.20 -2.19 -4.95
CA LEU A 71 8.46 -0.77 -5.19
C LEU A 71 9.74 -0.63 -6.00
N TYR A 72 9.74 0.29 -6.94
CA TYR A 72 10.93 0.60 -7.75
C TYR A 72 11.12 2.10 -7.83
N ASP A 73 12.33 2.55 -7.49
CA ASP A 73 12.70 3.97 -7.49
C ASP A 73 13.50 4.31 -8.75
N ASP A 74 12.86 5.06 -9.66
CA ASP A 74 13.51 5.53 -10.88
C ASP A 74 13.64 7.06 -10.93
N ARG A 75 13.51 7.71 -9.76
CA ARG A 75 13.59 9.19 -9.69
C ARG A 75 15.03 9.64 -9.91
N GLU A 76 15.21 10.61 -10.81
CA GLU A 76 16.55 11.05 -11.23
C GLU A 76 17.45 11.55 -10.09
N LYS A 77 16.85 12.25 -9.11
CA LYS A 77 17.62 12.88 -8.03
C LYS A 77 17.52 12.12 -6.70
N SER A 78 16.95 10.94 -6.70
CA SER A 78 16.82 10.15 -5.50
C SER A 78 18.15 9.50 -5.12
N LYS A 79 18.44 9.45 -3.83
CA LYS A 79 19.60 8.71 -3.30
C LYS A 79 19.48 7.21 -3.49
N THR A 80 18.26 6.73 -3.72
CA THR A 80 17.99 5.29 -3.89
C THR A 80 17.56 4.95 -5.32
N LYS A 81 17.91 5.79 -6.30
CA LYS A 81 17.60 5.52 -7.70
C LYS A 81 18.10 4.14 -8.11
N GLY A 82 17.22 3.39 -8.77
CA GLY A 82 17.52 2.03 -9.23
C GLY A 82 17.20 0.94 -8.21
N LYS A 83 16.82 1.32 -7.00
CA LYS A 83 16.55 0.33 -5.95
C LYS A 83 15.17 -0.28 -6.10
N ILE A 84 15.11 -1.59 -5.87
CA ILE A 84 13.87 -2.36 -5.80
C ILE A 84 13.68 -2.78 -4.35
N GLN A 85 12.46 -2.62 -3.84
CA GLN A 85 12.11 -3.04 -2.48
C GLN A 85 10.90 -3.94 -2.53
N GLU A 86 11.00 -5.09 -1.87
CA GLU A 86 9.89 -6.05 -1.78
C GLU A 86 9.41 -6.14 -0.34
N LEU A 87 8.09 -6.16 -0.16
CA LEU A 87 7.46 -6.27 1.15
C LEU A 87 6.39 -7.34 1.09
N ILE A 88 6.32 -8.17 2.12
CA ILE A 88 5.22 -9.12 2.26
C ILE A 88 4.22 -8.51 3.22
N LEU A 89 3.02 -8.25 2.73
CA LEU A 89 1.94 -7.63 3.51
C LEU A 89 0.88 -8.65 3.85
N THR A 90 0.58 -8.78 5.12
CA THR A 90 -0.42 -9.70 5.67
C THR A 90 -1.09 -9.06 6.88
N PRO A 91 -2.28 -9.57 7.30
CA PRO A 91 -2.83 -9.15 8.59
C PRO A 91 -1.94 -9.51 9.78
N GLU A 92 -1.15 -10.60 9.68
CA GLU A 92 -0.24 -11.05 10.75
C GLU A 92 0.96 -10.11 10.90
N ASN A 93 1.37 -9.46 9.83
CA ASN A 93 2.43 -8.45 9.82
C ASN A 93 1.82 -7.12 9.37
N TYR A 94 0.85 -6.66 10.13
CA TYR A 94 -0.01 -5.56 9.70
C TYR A 94 0.70 -4.21 9.77
N CYS A 95 0.83 -3.55 8.62
CA CYS A 95 1.48 -2.26 8.53
C CYS A 95 0.87 -1.43 7.40
N LEU A 96 1.05 -0.12 7.52
CA LEU A 96 0.69 0.83 6.48
C LEU A 96 1.94 1.13 5.66
N VAL A 97 1.82 1.00 4.34
CA VAL A 97 2.91 1.38 3.43
C VAL A 97 2.51 2.68 2.74
N THR A 98 3.26 3.73 3.04
CA THR A 98 3.04 5.06 2.43
C THR A 98 4.03 5.23 1.29
N VAL A 99 3.49 5.41 0.08
CA VAL A 99 4.27 5.50 -1.15
C VAL A 99 4.17 6.93 -1.68
N PRO A 100 5.30 7.68 -1.71
CA PRO A 100 5.28 9.04 -2.23
C PRO A 100 5.08 9.05 -3.74
N PRO A 101 4.80 10.22 -4.34
CA PRO A 101 4.74 10.34 -5.78
C PRO A 101 6.01 9.85 -6.47
N LEU A 102 5.88 9.44 -7.73
CA LEU A 102 6.98 9.08 -8.62
C LEU A 102 7.67 7.76 -8.30
N ILE A 103 7.10 6.94 -7.45
CA ILE A 103 7.59 5.58 -7.17
C ILE A 103 6.72 4.58 -7.92
N TRP A 104 7.34 3.71 -8.70
CA TRP A 104 6.68 2.59 -9.35
C TRP A 104 6.29 1.56 -8.30
N ASN A 105 5.08 1.06 -8.37
CA ASN A 105 4.62 0.07 -7.40
C ASN A 105 3.63 -0.90 -8.02
N GLY A 106 3.52 -2.05 -7.38
CA GLY A 106 2.57 -3.08 -7.76
C GLY A 106 2.58 -4.19 -6.73
N PHE A 107 1.66 -5.13 -6.88
CA PHE A 107 1.59 -6.26 -5.97
C PHE A 107 1.04 -7.50 -6.63
N LYS A 108 1.34 -8.64 -6.02
CA LYS A 108 0.92 -9.97 -6.46
C LYS A 108 0.23 -10.69 -5.32
N GLY A 109 -0.88 -11.36 -5.61
CA GLY A 109 -1.55 -12.22 -4.63
C GLY A 109 -0.70 -13.45 -4.33
N GLU A 110 -0.40 -13.66 -3.04
CA GLU A 110 0.45 -14.76 -2.58
C GLU A 110 -0.28 -15.74 -1.67
N ALA A 111 -1.55 -15.50 -1.39
CA ALA A 111 -2.35 -16.43 -0.60
C ALA A 111 -3.01 -17.47 -1.51
N ASP A 112 -3.55 -18.52 -0.91
CA ASP A 112 -4.31 -19.55 -1.62
C ASP A 112 -5.77 -19.15 -1.83
N ARG A 113 -6.12 -17.93 -1.45
CA ARG A 113 -7.45 -17.34 -1.57
C ARG A 113 -7.31 -15.88 -1.99
N GLN A 114 -8.43 -15.23 -2.26
CA GLN A 114 -8.44 -13.82 -2.63
C GLN A 114 -7.90 -12.96 -1.49
N SER A 115 -7.01 -12.04 -1.81
CA SER A 115 -6.46 -11.06 -0.87
C SER A 115 -7.16 -9.72 -1.05
N ILE A 116 -7.24 -8.95 0.02
CA ILE A 116 -7.88 -7.63 -0.01
C ILE A 116 -6.87 -6.58 0.45
N VAL A 117 -6.60 -5.63 -0.43
CA VAL A 117 -5.70 -4.51 -0.18
C VAL A 117 -6.54 -3.22 -0.19
N ALA A 118 -6.44 -2.44 0.87
CA ALA A 118 -7.08 -1.13 0.94
C ALA A 118 -6.05 -0.05 0.61
N ASN A 119 -6.47 0.97 -0.12
CA ASN A 119 -5.63 2.14 -0.40
C ASN A 119 -6.40 3.40 -0.07
N CYS A 120 -5.78 4.27 0.74
CA CYS A 120 -6.28 5.60 1.01
C CYS A 120 -5.38 6.60 0.32
N ALA A 121 -5.80 7.05 -0.86
CA ALA A 121 -5.00 7.93 -1.71
C ALA A 121 -5.30 9.40 -1.42
N THR A 122 -4.32 10.27 -1.67
CA THR A 122 -4.46 11.71 -1.42
C THR A 122 -5.21 12.45 -2.53
N LEU A 123 -5.40 11.80 -3.68
CA LEU A 123 -6.18 12.32 -4.80
C LEU A 123 -7.07 11.21 -5.32
N PRO A 124 -8.24 11.54 -5.91
CA PRO A 124 -9.06 10.50 -6.55
C PRO A 124 -8.34 9.89 -7.74
N LEU A 125 -8.49 8.58 -7.90
CA LEU A 125 -7.98 7.89 -9.09
C LEU A 125 -8.80 8.31 -10.30
N SER A 126 -8.10 8.61 -11.40
CA SER A 126 -8.76 8.82 -12.68
C SER A 126 -9.15 7.46 -13.27
N LEU A 127 -10.34 7.38 -13.87
CA LEU A 127 -10.79 6.14 -14.51
C LEU A 127 -9.90 5.71 -15.66
N ILE A 128 -9.16 6.63 -16.25
CA ILE A 128 -8.25 6.30 -17.36
C ILE A 128 -6.95 5.65 -16.88
N HIS A 129 -6.72 5.61 -15.57
CA HIS A 129 -5.52 5.01 -14.99
C HIS A 129 -5.78 3.66 -14.31
N ILE A 130 -6.94 3.11 -14.47
CA ILE A 130 -7.31 1.82 -13.88
C ILE A 130 -6.84 0.66 -14.78
#